data_305637340c0eec281471f2c88792bd52
#
_entry.id   305637340c0eec281471f2c88792bd52
#
_cell.length_a   1.000
_cell.length_b   1.000
_cell.length_c   1.000
_cell.angle_alpha   90.00
_cell.angle_beta   90.00
_cell.angle_gamma   90.00
#
_symmetry.space_group_name_H-M   'P 1'
#
loop_
_entity.id
_entity.type
_entity.pdbx_description
1 polymer ?
#
loop_
_entity_poly.entity_id
_entity_poly.type
_entity_poly.pdbx_seq_one_letter_code
_entity_poly.pdbx_strand_id
1 'polypeptide(L)'
;MKDVNTPSIRDTLGLEDAFATYVFDESRVDLSGWNSTHAFFRALLEEFKPKLILELGVWKGMSSLHMAVQSKKLGIGTEIVAIDTWLGSSAHLSSKGRRAELSPRNGYPTLYETFLANVHSKGMQDVIIPLPMDGNSVAYALKRLGVKADMIHIDASHEYDACLNDFRNYWDLLADDGVMLCDDYGIWAEVSRAVCQFAAEVNRPVWTSMAKAIICKDPSVGFDLTLTKRRKIKVL
;
A
#
# COMPACT_ATOMS: atom_id res chain seq x y z
N MET A 1 12.60 -6.80 -18.65
CA MET A 1 11.66 -7.51 -19.54
C MET A 1 10.84 -8.43 -18.64
N LYS A 2 9.48 -8.34 -18.62
CA LYS A 2 8.68 -9.36 -17.95
C LYS A 2 9.01 -10.69 -18.61
N ASP A 3 9.25 -11.72 -17.82
CA ASP A 3 9.28 -13.10 -18.33
C ASP A 3 7.91 -13.36 -18.99
N VAL A 4 7.88 -13.66 -20.26
CA VAL A 4 6.67 -13.77 -21.09
C VAL A 4 5.68 -14.84 -20.58
N ASN A 5 6.09 -15.64 -19.59
CA ASN A 5 5.32 -16.77 -19.04
C ASN A 5 4.74 -16.56 -17.64
N THR A 6 5.00 -15.46 -16.95
CA THR A 6 4.37 -15.23 -15.63
C THR A 6 3.04 -14.53 -15.82
N PRO A 7 1.90 -15.17 -15.45
CA PRO A 7 0.59 -14.51 -15.55
C PRO A 7 0.59 -13.25 -14.70
N SER A 8 -0.17 -12.23 -15.12
CA SER A 8 -0.35 -11.03 -14.32
C SER A 8 -1.06 -11.39 -13.02
N ILE A 9 -0.89 -10.56 -11.99
CA ILE A 9 -1.63 -10.77 -10.74
C ILE A 9 -3.14 -10.65 -10.97
N ARG A 10 -3.58 -9.82 -11.91
CA ARG A 10 -4.98 -9.71 -12.32
C ARG A 10 -5.52 -11.04 -12.83
N ASP A 11 -4.78 -11.72 -13.73
CA ASP A 11 -5.16 -13.02 -14.27
C ASP A 11 -5.15 -14.11 -13.18
N THR A 12 -4.15 -14.09 -12.31
CA THR A 12 -4.04 -15.01 -11.17
C THR A 12 -5.24 -14.91 -10.23
N LEU A 13 -5.76 -13.69 -10.03
CA LEU A 13 -6.92 -13.43 -9.17
C LEU A 13 -8.26 -13.56 -9.92
N GLY A 14 -8.25 -13.74 -11.24
CA GLY A 14 -9.46 -13.79 -12.06
C GLY A 14 -10.25 -12.47 -12.04
N LEU A 15 -9.57 -11.34 -11.91
CA LEU A 15 -10.21 -10.03 -11.80
C LEU A 15 -10.51 -9.45 -13.17
N GLU A 16 -11.73 -8.94 -13.34
CA GLU A 16 -12.06 -8.08 -14.48
C GLU A 16 -11.26 -6.77 -14.41
N ASP A 17 -11.02 -6.16 -15.57
CA ASP A 17 -10.40 -4.85 -15.62
C ASP A 17 -11.41 -3.77 -15.24
N ALA A 18 -11.23 -3.18 -14.06
CA ALA A 18 -12.09 -2.13 -13.55
C ALA A 18 -12.17 -0.89 -14.48
N PHE A 19 -11.19 -0.74 -15.38
CA PHE A 19 -11.12 0.38 -16.31
C PHE A 19 -11.66 0.05 -17.71
N ALA A 20 -11.96 -1.21 -18.04
CA ALA A 20 -12.40 -1.61 -19.37
C ALA A 20 -13.68 -0.90 -19.83
N THR A 21 -14.61 -0.63 -18.90
CA THR A 21 -15.87 0.06 -19.16
C THR A 21 -16.00 1.36 -18.37
N TYR A 22 -14.93 1.81 -17.71
CA TYR A 22 -14.96 2.99 -16.88
C TYR A 22 -15.11 4.27 -17.73
N VAL A 23 -16.10 5.07 -17.40
CA VAL A 23 -16.30 6.40 -18.00
C VAL A 23 -15.66 7.44 -17.08
N PHE A 24 -14.62 8.08 -17.58
CA PHE A 24 -13.87 9.08 -16.81
C PHE A 24 -14.72 10.31 -16.48
N ASP A 25 -14.75 10.65 -15.21
CA ASP A 25 -15.39 11.86 -14.68
C ASP A 25 -14.32 12.76 -14.01
N GLU A 26 -13.89 13.80 -14.72
CA GLU A 26 -12.88 14.74 -14.25
C GLU A 26 -13.30 15.46 -12.95
N SER A 27 -14.60 15.66 -12.72
CA SER A 27 -15.10 16.33 -11.52
C SER A 27 -14.83 15.54 -10.22
N ARG A 28 -14.51 14.26 -10.34
CA ARG A 28 -14.17 13.38 -9.21
C ARG A 28 -12.69 13.33 -8.89
N VAL A 29 -11.84 13.97 -9.69
CA VAL A 29 -10.38 13.95 -9.45
C VAL A 29 -10.07 14.73 -8.19
N ASP A 30 -9.53 14.04 -7.20
CA ASP A 30 -9.04 14.62 -5.95
C ASP A 30 -7.74 13.92 -5.53
N LEU A 31 -6.63 14.56 -5.85
CA LEU A 31 -5.27 14.07 -5.61
C LEU A 31 -4.75 14.44 -4.20
N SER A 32 -5.61 14.77 -3.27
CA SER A 32 -5.20 14.99 -1.87
C SER A 32 -4.78 13.67 -1.21
N GLY A 33 -3.80 13.75 -0.30
CA GLY A 33 -3.27 12.61 0.44
C GLY A 33 -2.28 13.06 1.51
N TRP A 34 -1.97 12.17 2.45
CA TRP A 34 -1.04 12.43 3.55
C TRP A 34 0.22 11.61 3.39
N ASN A 35 1.41 12.26 3.42
CA ASN A 35 2.72 11.59 3.31
C ASN A 35 2.87 10.63 2.10
N SER A 36 1.97 10.72 1.11
CA SER A 36 1.86 9.79 -0.03
C SER A 36 3.03 9.90 -1.03
N THR A 37 3.91 10.89 -0.88
CA THR A 37 5.10 11.09 -1.72
C THR A 37 6.40 10.97 -0.92
N HIS A 38 6.36 10.27 0.22
CA HIS A 38 7.51 10.11 1.10
C HIS A 38 8.70 9.48 0.36
N ALA A 39 9.92 9.93 0.69
CA ALA A 39 11.14 9.52 0.00
C ALA A 39 11.43 8.01 0.10
N PHE A 40 10.85 7.30 1.07
CA PHE A 40 10.99 5.84 1.18
C PHE A 40 10.40 5.10 0.00
N PHE A 41 9.26 5.54 -0.54
CA PHE A 41 8.68 4.87 -1.72
C PHE A 41 9.70 4.76 -2.85
N ARG A 42 10.32 5.88 -3.22
CA ARG A 42 11.32 5.86 -4.27
C ARG A 42 12.55 5.04 -3.90
N ALA A 43 13.05 5.16 -2.65
CA ALA A 43 14.21 4.41 -2.19
C ALA A 43 13.98 2.89 -2.24
N LEU A 44 12.79 2.43 -1.79
CA LEU A 44 12.43 1.01 -1.83
C LEU A 44 12.27 0.50 -3.26
N LEU A 45 11.67 1.30 -4.15
CA LEU A 45 11.56 0.96 -5.57
C LEU A 45 12.93 0.84 -6.25
N GLU A 46 13.87 1.72 -5.94
CA GLU A 46 15.24 1.68 -6.47
C GLU A 46 16.01 0.45 -5.96
N GLU A 47 15.88 0.12 -4.69
CA GLU A 47 16.59 -0.98 -4.02
C GLU A 47 16.01 -2.35 -4.37
N PHE A 48 14.72 -2.53 -4.12
CA PHE A 48 14.05 -3.84 -4.24
C PHE A 48 13.51 -4.14 -5.64
N LYS A 49 13.29 -3.12 -6.47
CA LYS A 49 12.73 -3.23 -7.82
C LYS A 49 11.51 -4.17 -7.89
N PRO A 50 10.51 -3.96 -7.01
CA PRO A 50 9.40 -4.89 -6.81
C PRO A 50 8.61 -5.08 -8.10
N LYS A 51 8.28 -6.34 -8.44
CA LYS A 51 7.38 -6.69 -9.54
C LYS A 51 5.93 -6.68 -9.09
N LEU A 52 5.69 -7.08 -7.85
CA LEU A 52 4.38 -7.03 -7.23
C LEU A 52 4.42 -6.23 -5.93
N ILE A 53 3.56 -5.23 -5.84
CA ILE A 53 3.29 -4.47 -4.61
C ILE A 53 1.85 -4.75 -4.18
N LEU A 54 1.66 -5.08 -2.90
CA LEU A 54 0.35 -5.04 -2.26
C LEU A 54 0.27 -3.78 -1.41
N GLU A 55 -0.75 -2.97 -1.64
CA GLU A 55 -1.04 -1.80 -0.81
C GLU A 55 -2.37 -2.02 -0.08
N LEU A 56 -2.34 -2.05 1.24
CA LEU A 56 -3.50 -2.20 2.12
C LEU A 56 -3.84 -0.86 2.75
N GLY A 57 -5.06 -0.38 2.49
CA GLY A 57 -5.47 0.98 2.81
C GLY A 57 -4.97 1.96 1.74
N VAL A 58 -5.87 2.39 0.88
CA VAL A 58 -5.52 3.09 -0.36
C VAL A 58 -6.10 4.49 -0.39
N TRP A 59 -7.27 4.69 0.26
CA TRP A 59 -7.97 5.98 0.25
C TRP A 59 -8.24 6.46 -1.19
N LYS A 60 -7.73 7.63 -1.55
CA LYS A 60 -7.85 8.23 -2.89
C LYS A 60 -6.74 7.79 -3.87
N GLY A 61 -5.81 6.92 -3.44
CA GLY A 61 -4.80 6.31 -4.29
C GLY A 61 -3.52 7.09 -4.50
N MET A 62 -3.22 8.11 -3.70
CA MET A 62 -2.05 8.95 -3.96
C MET A 62 -0.72 8.24 -3.76
N SER A 63 -0.59 7.33 -2.79
CA SER A 63 0.60 6.48 -2.59
C SER A 63 0.75 5.47 -3.72
N SER A 64 -0.34 4.77 -4.11
CA SER A 64 -0.37 3.89 -5.28
C SER A 64 0.10 4.62 -6.54
N LEU A 65 -0.45 5.82 -6.80
CA LEU A 65 -0.08 6.65 -7.94
C LEU A 65 1.38 7.08 -7.90
N HIS A 66 1.87 7.49 -6.72
CA HIS A 66 3.26 7.86 -6.56
C HIS A 66 4.19 6.68 -6.87
N MET A 67 3.90 5.50 -6.30
CA MET A 67 4.67 4.27 -6.57
C MET A 67 4.61 3.88 -8.06
N ALA A 68 3.43 3.92 -8.68
CA ALA A 68 3.26 3.59 -10.10
C ALA A 68 4.08 4.53 -11.02
N VAL A 69 3.99 5.84 -10.79
CA VAL A 69 4.77 6.84 -11.55
C VAL A 69 6.27 6.65 -11.36
N GLN A 70 6.74 6.40 -10.13
CA GLN A 70 8.16 6.17 -9.89
C GLN A 70 8.62 4.85 -10.51
N SER A 71 7.83 3.78 -10.42
CA SER A 71 8.14 2.49 -11.06
C SER A 71 8.28 2.62 -12.58
N LYS A 72 7.35 3.33 -13.26
CA LYS A 72 7.47 3.61 -14.68
C LYS A 72 8.73 4.40 -15.03
N LYS A 73 9.06 5.44 -14.24
CA LYS A 73 10.30 6.23 -14.42
C LYS A 73 11.58 5.40 -14.26
N LEU A 74 11.54 4.39 -13.39
CA LEU A 74 12.67 3.48 -13.13
C LEU A 74 12.69 2.27 -14.08
N GLY A 75 11.67 2.08 -14.92
CA GLY A 75 11.57 0.95 -15.84
C GLY A 75 11.41 -0.41 -15.15
N ILE A 76 10.82 -0.45 -13.94
CA ILE A 76 10.73 -1.67 -13.14
C ILE A 76 9.65 -2.63 -13.67
N GLY A 77 8.53 -2.10 -14.17
CA GLY A 77 7.41 -2.92 -14.64
C GLY A 77 6.62 -3.57 -13.50
N THR A 78 6.37 -2.81 -12.44
CA THR A 78 5.61 -3.19 -11.25
C THR A 78 4.12 -3.31 -11.53
N GLU A 79 3.45 -4.28 -10.92
CA GLU A 79 2.00 -4.32 -10.70
C GLU A 79 1.69 -3.95 -9.25
N ILE A 80 0.66 -3.12 -9.02
CA ILE A 80 0.24 -2.67 -7.69
C ILE A 80 -1.20 -3.12 -7.47
N VAL A 81 -1.43 -4.00 -6.51
CA VAL A 81 -2.78 -4.35 -6.06
C VAL A 81 -3.19 -3.38 -4.97
N ALA A 82 -4.15 -2.53 -5.28
CA ALA A 82 -4.71 -1.53 -4.37
C ALA A 82 -5.90 -2.14 -3.62
N ILE A 83 -5.70 -2.47 -2.35
CA ILE A 83 -6.65 -3.20 -1.50
C ILE A 83 -7.29 -2.24 -0.52
N ASP A 84 -8.56 -1.98 -0.69
CA ASP A 84 -9.36 -1.13 0.22
C ASP A 84 -10.83 -1.51 0.06
N THR A 85 -11.62 -1.27 1.08
CA THR A 85 -13.09 -1.36 0.96
C THR A 85 -13.69 -0.10 0.35
N TRP A 86 -12.98 1.04 0.42
CA TRP A 86 -13.45 2.40 0.13
C TRP A 86 -14.70 2.81 0.90
N LEU A 87 -14.98 2.13 2.03
CA LEU A 87 -16.11 2.42 2.91
C LEU A 87 -15.74 3.38 4.06
N GLY A 88 -14.46 3.70 4.18
CA GLY A 88 -13.92 4.52 5.26
C GLY A 88 -13.51 3.70 6.49
N SER A 89 -13.08 4.40 7.54
CA SER A 89 -12.57 3.83 8.79
C SER A 89 -13.39 4.32 9.99
N SER A 90 -13.06 3.85 11.20
CA SER A 90 -13.63 4.30 12.48
C SER A 90 -13.58 5.82 12.64
N ALA A 91 -12.49 6.46 12.20
CA ALA A 91 -12.30 7.89 12.24
C ALA A 91 -13.34 8.67 11.40
N HIS A 92 -13.79 8.10 10.28
CA HIS A 92 -14.83 8.70 9.44
C HIS A 92 -16.21 8.65 10.12
N LEU A 93 -16.50 7.61 10.91
CA LEU A 93 -17.75 7.52 11.64
C LEU A 93 -17.79 8.49 12.84
N SER A 94 -16.65 8.73 13.48
CA SER A 94 -16.56 9.57 14.68
C SER A 94 -16.56 11.08 14.40
N SER A 95 -16.33 11.53 13.15
CA SER A 95 -16.23 12.95 12.77
C SER A 95 -17.10 13.28 11.57
N LYS A 96 -17.97 14.32 11.73
CA LYS A 96 -18.80 14.81 10.62
C LYS A 96 -17.96 15.33 9.44
N GLY A 97 -16.86 16.02 9.71
CA GLY A 97 -15.95 16.52 8.68
C GLY A 97 -15.33 15.37 7.87
N ARG A 98 -14.77 14.39 8.56
CA ARG A 98 -14.19 13.20 7.89
C ARG A 98 -15.23 12.36 7.14
N ARG A 99 -16.46 12.28 7.68
CA ARG A 99 -17.54 11.55 6.98
C ARG A 99 -17.89 12.19 5.64
N ALA A 100 -17.80 13.52 5.52
CA ALA A 100 -18.04 14.23 4.27
C ALA A 100 -16.98 13.87 3.19
N GLU A 101 -15.76 13.50 3.60
CA GLU A 101 -14.69 13.10 2.68
C GLU A 101 -15.01 11.80 1.92
N LEU A 102 -15.90 10.95 2.47
CA LEU A 102 -16.40 9.75 1.80
C LEU A 102 -17.35 10.07 0.65
N SER A 103 -17.78 11.33 0.49
CA SER A 103 -18.71 11.80 -0.55
C SER A 103 -19.94 10.89 -0.69
N PRO A 104 -20.72 10.59 0.40
CA PRO A 104 -21.74 9.57 0.38
C PRO A 104 -22.91 9.95 -0.54
N ARG A 105 -23.41 8.99 -1.32
CA ARG A 105 -24.62 9.08 -2.13
C ARG A 105 -25.60 7.98 -1.71
N ASN A 106 -26.81 8.37 -1.34
CA ASN A 106 -27.82 7.44 -0.81
C ASN A 106 -27.32 6.62 0.40
N GLY A 107 -26.45 7.23 1.24
CA GLY A 107 -25.86 6.58 2.40
C GLY A 107 -24.64 5.71 2.12
N TYR A 108 -24.26 5.50 0.85
CA TYR A 108 -23.11 4.70 0.45
C TYR A 108 -21.92 5.59 0.04
N PRO A 109 -20.70 5.34 0.56
CA PRO A 109 -19.50 6.05 0.14
C PRO A 109 -19.25 5.95 -1.36
N THR A 110 -18.78 7.05 -1.99
CA THR A 110 -18.39 7.04 -3.41
C THR A 110 -16.88 7.25 -3.59
N LEU A 111 -16.10 6.97 -2.57
CA LEU A 111 -14.65 7.15 -2.55
C LEU A 111 -13.95 6.31 -3.63
N TYR A 112 -14.46 5.12 -3.91
CA TYR A 112 -13.96 4.26 -4.99
C TYR A 112 -14.01 4.94 -6.36
N GLU A 113 -15.06 5.69 -6.64
CA GLU A 113 -15.20 6.45 -7.88
C GLU A 113 -14.12 7.55 -7.98
N THR A 114 -13.78 8.20 -6.86
CA THR A 114 -12.67 9.17 -6.78
C THR A 114 -11.32 8.48 -7.03
N PHE A 115 -11.09 7.32 -6.43
CA PHE A 115 -9.87 6.54 -6.67
C PHE A 115 -9.72 6.17 -8.16
N LEU A 116 -10.77 5.65 -8.79
CA LEU A 116 -10.75 5.33 -10.23
C LEU A 116 -10.45 6.56 -11.10
N ALA A 117 -11.09 7.71 -10.79
CA ALA A 117 -10.84 8.96 -11.50
C ALA A 117 -9.37 9.40 -11.36
N ASN A 118 -8.80 9.29 -10.16
CA ASN A 118 -7.40 9.63 -9.91
C ASN A 118 -6.44 8.74 -10.71
N VAL A 119 -6.64 7.43 -10.69
CA VAL A 119 -5.81 6.47 -11.44
C VAL A 119 -5.90 6.75 -12.95
N HIS A 120 -7.13 6.97 -13.47
CA HIS A 120 -7.35 7.28 -14.88
C HIS A 120 -6.69 8.61 -15.26
N SER A 121 -6.83 9.67 -14.45
CA SER A 121 -6.27 11.00 -14.72
C SER A 121 -4.75 11.01 -14.86
N LYS A 122 -4.06 10.00 -14.30
CA LYS A 122 -2.60 9.83 -14.36
C LYS A 122 -2.13 8.77 -15.35
N GLY A 123 -3.04 8.10 -16.05
CA GLY A 123 -2.70 7.06 -17.04
C GLY A 123 -1.99 5.87 -16.40
N MET A 124 -2.47 5.41 -15.22
CA MET A 124 -1.84 4.31 -14.47
C MET A 124 -2.72 3.07 -14.37
N GLN A 125 -3.73 2.92 -15.23
CA GLN A 125 -4.69 1.82 -15.26
C GLN A 125 -4.03 0.46 -15.58
N ASP A 126 -2.91 0.50 -16.28
CA ASP A 126 -2.08 -0.67 -16.62
C ASP A 126 -1.15 -1.14 -15.50
N VAL A 127 -1.00 -0.34 -14.43
CA VAL A 127 -0.11 -0.61 -13.30
C VAL A 127 -0.89 -0.89 -12.03
N ILE A 128 -1.98 -0.15 -11.78
CA ILE A 128 -2.75 -0.21 -10.55
C ILE A 128 -4.01 -1.07 -10.77
N ILE A 129 -4.13 -2.11 -9.96
CA ILE A 129 -5.23 -3.08 -9.99
C ILE A 129 -6.06 -2.87 -8.72
N PRO A 130 -7.25 -2.26 -8.81
CA PRO A 130 -8.11 -2.10 -7.64
C PRO A 130 -8.70 -3.44 -7.20
N LEU A 131 -8.72 -3.66 -5.88
CA LEU A 131 -9.33 -4.83 -5.26
C LEU A 131 -10.24 -4.36 -4.11
N PRO A 132 -11.53 -4.07 -4.40
CA PRO A 132 -12.48 -3.53 -3.44
C PRO A 132 -12.97 -4.61 -2.47
N MET A 133 -12.14 -4.95 -1.50
CA MET A 133 -12.40 -6.00 -0.51
C MET A 133 -11.67 -5.69 0.80
N ASP A 134 -12.13 -6.28 1.89
CA ASP A 134 -11.45 -6.17 3.18
C ASP A 134 -10.09 -6.91 3.17
N GLY A 135 -9.12 -6.33 3.89
CA GLY A 135 -7.74 -6.83 3.89
C GLY A 135 -7.58 -8.26 4.39
N ASN A 136 -8.41 -8.71 5.36
CA ASN A 136 -8.31 -10.06 5.87
C ASN A 136 -8.73 -11.10 4.83
N SER A 137 -9.89 -10.88 4.18
CA SER A 137 -10.37 -11.75 3.10
C SER A 137 -9.37 -11.84 1.95
N VAL A 138 -8.76 -10.70 1.57
CA VAL A 138 -7.72 -10.67 0.55
C VAL A 138 -6.50 -11.45 0.99
N ALA A 139 -6.01 -11.27 2.23
CA ALA A 139 -4.85 -11.98 2.73
C ALA A 139 -5.07 -13.52 2.70
N TYR A 140 -6.24 -13.98 3.11
CA TYR A 140 -6.61 -15.41 3.03
C TYR A 140 -6.62 -15.93 1.59
N ALA A 141 -7.22 -15.18 0.67
CA ALA A 141 -7.27 -15.57 -0.75
C ALA A 141 -5.88 -15.67 -1.36
N LEU A 142 -5.04 -14.64 -1.17
CA LEU A 142 -3.68 -14.59 -1.68
C LEU A 142 -2.80 -15.71 -1.12
N LYS A 143 -2.92 -16.03 0.18
CA LYS A 143 -2.22 -17.18 0.79
C LYS A 143 -2.63 -18.50 0.14
N ARG A 144 -3.91 -18.73 -0.11
CA ARG A 144 -4.40 -19.95 -0.77
C ARG A 144 -3.92 -20.09 -2.21
N LEU A 145 -3.72 -18.96 -2.90
CA LEU A 145 -3.20 -18.91 -4.27
C LEU A 145 -1.67 -18.98 -4.34
N GLY A 146 -1.00 -18.98 -3.19
CA GLY A 146 0.47 -19.01 -3.11
C GLY A 146 1.13 -17.71 -3.60
N VAL A 147 0.40 -16.61 -3.62
CA VAL A 147 0.92 -15.31 -4.07
C VAL A 147 1.95 -14.78 -3.08
N LYS A 148 3.08 -14.31 -3.59
CA LYS A 148 4.11 -13.60 -2.84
C LYS A 148 4.35 -12.23 -3.48
N ALA A 149 4.47 -11.21 -2.64
CA ALA A 149 4.76 -9.84 -3.06
C ALA A 149 6.17 -9.43 -2.67
N ASP A 150 6.82 -8.64 -3.51
CA ASP A 150 8.17 -8.14 -3.25
C ASP A 150 8.14 -6.95 -2.27
N MET A 151 7.04 -6.21 -2.28
CA MET A 151 6.82 -5.10 -1.37
C MET A 151 5.37 -5.07 -0.89
N ILE A 152 5.19 -4.80 0.40
CA ILE A 152 3.86 -4.61 0.99
C ILE A 152 3.84 -3.26 1.70
N HIS A 153 2.89 -2.39 1.35
CA HIS A 153 2.61 -1.13 2.01
C HIS A 153 1.33 -1.24 2.82
N ILE A 154 1.42 -0.96 4.13
CA ILE A 154 0.27 -1.02 5.04
C ILE A 154 -0.04 0.37 5.58
N ASP A 155 -1.20 0.90 5.20
CA ASP A 155 -1.73 2.22 5.54
C ASP A 155 -3.25 2.15 5.78
N ALA A 156 -3.71 1.19 6.59
CA ALA A 156 -5.14 0.91 6.75
C ALA A 156 -5.70 1.39 8.09
N SER A 157 -5.64 0.56 9.11
CA SER A 157 -6.19 0.85 10.43
C SER A 157 -5.15 1.55 11.32
N HIS A 158 -5.63 2.34 12.29
CA HIS A 158 -4.74 3.02 13.26
C HIS A 158 -4.90 2.46 14.68
N GLU A 159 -5.84 1.54 14.90
CA GLU A 159 -6.04 0.84 16.16
C GLU A 159 -5.00 -0.28 16.31
N TYR A 160 -4.42 -0.44 17.50
CA TYR A 160 -3.31 -1.37 17.78
C TYR A 160 -3.59 -2.80 17.30
N ASP A 161 -4.72 -3.37 17.70
CA ASP A 161 -5.02 -4.77 17.38
C ASP A 161 -5.26 -4.98 15.89
N ALA A 162 -5.89 -4.00 15.21
CA ALA A 162 -6.13 -4.04 13.77
C ALA A 162 -4.81 -3.94 13.00
N CYS A 163 -3.95 -2.97 13.34
CA CYS A 163 -2.62 -2.83 12.73
C CYS A 163 -1.78 -4.10 12.89
N LEU A 164 -1.73 -4.64 14.12
CA LEU A 164 -0.94 -5.84 14.42
C LEU A 164 -1.45 -7.07 13.64
N ASN A 165 -2.77 -7.18 13.50
CA ASN A 165 -3.39 -8.22 12.69
C ASN A 165 -3.04 -8.08 11.20
N ASP A 166 -3.06 -6.86 10.66
CA ASP A 166 -2.67 -6.58 9.27
C ASP A 166 -1.21 -6.96 9.03
N PHE A 167 -0.29 -6.56 9.90
CA PHE A 167 1.13 -6.93 9.80
C PHE A 167 1.33 -8.46 9.77
N ARG A 168 0.70 -9.19 10.70
CA ARG A 168 0.77 -10.64 10.78
C ARG A 168 0.19 -11.32 9.54
N ASN A 169 -0.97 -10.87 9.07
CA ASN A 169 -1.64 -11.48 7.92
C ASN A 169 -0.85 -11.27 6.62
N TYR A 170 -0.24 -10.11 6.44
CA TYR A 170 0.48 -9.77 5.22
C TYR A 170 1.94 -10.20 5.23
N TRP A 171 2.55 -10.42 6.42
CA TRP A 171 3.91 -10.92 6.51
C TRP A 171 4.14 -12.26 5.79
N ASP A 172 3.17 -13.15 5.86
CA ASP A 172 3.25 -14.43 5.16
C ASP A 172 3.17 -14.29 3.64
N LEU A 173 2.61 -13.19 3.15
CA LEU A 173 2.52 -12.88 1.72
C LEU A 173 3.79 -12.22 1.17
N LEU A 174 4.67 -11.75 2.04
CA LEU A 174 5.92 -11.13 1.63
C LEU A 174 6.91 -12.20 1.16
N ALA A 175 7.57 -11.95 0.01
CA ALA A 175 8.67 -12.77 -0.48
C ALA A 175 9.84 -12.76 0.52
N ASP A 176 10.73 -13.76 0.47
CA ASP A 176 11.81 -13.91 1.46
C ASP A 176 12.83 -12.76 1.42
N ASP A 177 13.01 -12.14 0.26
CA ASP A 177 13.81 -10.94 0.03
C ASP A 177 12.99 -9.64 0.00
N GLY A 178 11.70 -9.71 0.36
CA GLY A 178 10.76 -8.61 0.28
C GLY A 178 10.84 -7.63 1.45
N VAL A 179 10.11 -6.52 1.30
CA VAL A 179 10.08 -5.40 2.25
C VAL A 179 8.66 -4.99 2.60
N MET A 180 8.40 -4.78 3.89
CA MET A 180 7.16 -4.21 4.42
C MET A 180 7.39 -2.74 4.78
N LEU A 181 6.54 -1.85 4.27
CA LEU A 181 6.49 -0.44 4.62
C LEU A 181 5.22 -0.19 5.43
N CYS A 182 5.38 0.26 6.68
CA CYS A 182 4.29 0.61 7.58
C CYS A 182 4.14 2.13 7.61
N ASP A 183 2.93 2.62 7.34
CA ASP A 183 2.63 4.06 7.42
C ASP A 183 2.35 4.51 8.85
N ASP A 184 2.30 5.81 9.04
CA ASP A 184 1.89 6.50 10.28
C ASP A 184 2.73 6.21 11.54
N TYR A 185 3.89 5.57 11.39
CA TYR A 185 4.83 5.37 12.49
C TYR A 185 5.30 6.72 13.06
N GLY A 186 5.14 6.89 14.36
CA GLY A 186 5.48 8.16 15.05
C GLY A 186 4.40 9.24 14.95
N ILE A 187 3.33 9.02 14.18
CA ILE A 187 2.15 9.87 14.10
C ILE A 187 1.06 9.34 15.05
N TRP A 188 0.75 8.04 14.93
CA TRP A 188 -0.19 7.36 15.82
C TRP A 188 0.55 6.47 16.81
N ALA A 189 0.31 6.69 18.10
CA ALA A 189 0.97 5.92 19.16
C ALA A 189 0.66 4.41 19.07
N GLU A 190 -0.58 4.06 18.72
CA GLU A 190 -1.03 2.68 18.59
C GLU A 190 -0.36 1.98 17.40
N VAL A 191 -0.22 2.66 16.25
CA VAL A 191 0.53 2.15 15.10
C VAL A 191 1.99 1.92 15.47
N SER A 192 2.63 2.89 16.14
CA SER A 192 4.03 2.76 16.57
C SER A 192 4.23 1.56 17.49
N ARG A 193 3.30 1.35 18.42
CA ARG A 193 3.32 0.21 19.34
C ARG A 193 3.16 -1.12 18.59
N ALA A 194 2.22 -1.18 17.62
CA ALA A 194 1.99 -2.37 16.79
C ALA A 194 3.21 -2.72 15.95
N VAL A 195 3.86 -1.73 15.32
CA VAL A 195 5.10 -1.92 14.54
C VAL A 195 6.22 -2.49 15.41
N CYS A 196 6.47 -1.90 16.59
CA CYS A 196 7.51 -2.38 17.50
C CYS A 196 7.21 -3.80 18.01
N GLN A 197 5.95 -4.09 18.36
CA GLN A 197 5.53 -5.43 18.79
C GLN A 197 5.73 -6.44 17.67
N PHE A 198 5.27 -6.14 16.47
CA PHE A 198 5.38 -7.03 15.33
C PHE A 198 6.85 -7.30 14.94
N ALA A 199 7.67 -6.26 14.90
CA ALA A 199 9.10 -6.40 14.62
C ALA A 199 9.81 -7.32 15.63
N ALA A 200 9.45 -7.23 16.92
CA ALA A 200 9.94 -8.13 17.95
C ALA A 200 9.48 -9.58 17.74
N GLU A 201 8.21 -9.81 17.35
CA GLU A 201 7.67 -11.14 17.05
C GLU A 201 8.42 -11.83 15.91
N VAL A 202 8.73 -11.08 14.85
CA VAL A 202 9.45 -11.63 13.68
C VAL A 202 10.97 -11.54 13.81
N ASN A 203 11.46 -10.97 14.92
CA ASN A 203 12.88 -10.77 15.19
C ASN A 203 13.59 -10.03 14.03
N ARG A 204 13.09 -8.84 13.70
CA ARG A 204 13.63 -7.99 12.63
C ARG A 204 13.88 -6.57 13.12
N PRO A 205 14.94 -5.91 12.64
CA PRO A 205 15.17 -4.50 12.90
C PRO A 205 14.11 -3.63 12.19
N VAL A 206 13.87 -2.44 12.74
CA VAL A 206 12.97 -1.44 12.15
C VAL A 206 13.78 -0.22 11.76
N TRP A 207 13.67 0.19 10.50
CA TRP A 207 14.21 1.46 10.03
C TRP A 207 13.10 2.48 9.95
N THR A 208 13.29 3.64 10.55
CA THR A 208 12.24 4.65 10.67
C THR A 208 12.67 5.98 10.08
N SER A 209 11.74 6.68 9.47
CA SER A 209 11.83 8.09 9.11
C SER A 209 10.43 8.66 9.14
N MET A 210 10.28 9.85 9.66
CA MET A 210 9.03 10.59 9.85
C MET A 210 7.80 9.98 9.13
N ALA A 211 6.85 9.51 9.89
CA ALA A 211 5.61 8.86 9.45
C ALA A 211 5.75 7.46 8.80
N LYS A 212 6.95 6.90 8.66
CA LYS A 212 7.13 5.59 8.01
C LYS A 212 8.08 4.70 8.81
N ALA A 213 7.80 3.38 8.80
CA ALA A 213 8.70 2.34 9.29
C ALA A 213 8.86 1.25 8.23
N ILE A 214 10.04 0.65 8.17
CA ILE A 214 10.40 -0.40 7.21
C ILE A 214 10.84 -1.62 7.98
N ILE A 215 10.36 -2.79 7.57
CA ILE A 215 10.77 -4.10 8.08
C ILE A 215 11.12 -4.98 6.86
N CYS A 216 12.38 -5.41 6.76
CA CYS A 216 12.80 -6.35 5.72
C CYS A 216 12.59 -7.78 6.18
N LYS A 217 12.19 -8.67 5.26
CA LYS A 217 12.00 -10.09 5.56
C LYS A 217 13.33 -10.79 5.75
N ASP A 218 14.30 -10.51 4.89
CA ASP A 218 15.68 -10.95 5.04
C ASP A 218 16.39 -10.09 6.10
N PRO A 219 16.89 -10.68 7.20
CA PRO A 219 17.60 -9.93 8.24
C PRO A 219 18.97 -9.42 7.79
N SER A 220 19.53 -9.94 6.71
CA SER A 220 20.83 -9.50 6.17
C SER A 220 20.72 -8.21 5.35
N VAL A 221 19.50 -7.85 4.91
CA VAL A 221 19.25 -6.60 4.18
C VAL A 221 19.36 -5.43 5.15
N GLY A 222 20.35 -4.59 4.94
CA GLY A 222 20.53 -3.32 5.63
C GLY A 222 20.42 -2.17 4.65
N PHE A 223 19.75 -1.09 5.04
CA PHE A 223 19.80 0.13 4.24
C PHE A 223 21.19 0.75 4.36
N ASP A 224 21.78 1.14 3.22
CA ASP A 224 23.04 1.88 3.21
C ASP A 224 22.92 3.11 4.12
N LEU A 225 23.80 3.18 5.13
CA LEU A 225 23.87 4.30 6.08
C LEU A 225 24.13 5.65 5.40
N THR A 226 24.63 5.68 4.16
CA THR A 226 24.77 6.91 3.39
C THR A 226 23.42 7.46 2.93
N LEU A 227 22.45 6.59 2.62
CA LEU A 227 21.06 6.96 2.41
C LEU A 227 20.39 7.42 3.73
N THR A 228 20.78 6.80 4.86
CA THR A 228 20.27 7.15 6.19
C THR A 228 20.72 8.54 6.63
N LYS A 229 21.98 8.92 6.43
CA LYS A 229 22.50 10.25 6.79
C LYS A 229 21.85 11.39 6.04
N ARG A 230 21.52 11.18 4.75
CA ARG A 230 20.83 12.19 3.95
C ARG A 230 19.33 12.28 4.24
N ARG A 231 18.71 11.24 4.78
CA ARG A 231 17.25 11.11 4.94
C ARG A 231 16.77 11.01 6.40
N LYS A 232 17.65 11.20 7.39
CA LYS A 232 17.34 11.10 8.84
C LYS A 232 16.64 9.77 9.22
N ILE A 233 17.10 8.65 8.66
CA ILE A 233 16.59 7.32 9.01
C ILE A 233 17.21 6.91 10.36
N LYS A 234 16.40 6.38 11.26
CA LYS A 234 16.84 5.78 12.53
C LYS A 234 16.62 4.28 12.48
N VAL A 235 17.56 3.52 13.05
CA VAL A 235 17.40 2.09 13.32
C VAL A 235 16.99 1.96 14.78
N LEU A 236 15.97 1.19 15.08
CA LEU A 236 15.48 0.86 16.42
C LEU A 236 15.87 -0.57 16.77
#